data_d1ca1cc5a75cb113193caf2dc7ec1add
#
_entry.id   d1ca1cc5a75cb113193caf2dc7ec1add
#
_cell.length_a   1.000
_cell.length_b   1.000
_cell.length_c   1.000
_cell.angle_alpha   90.00
_cell.angle_beta   90.00
_cell.angle_gamma   90.00
#
_symmetry.space_group_name_H-M   'P 1'
#
loop_
_entity.id
_entity.type
_entity.pdbx_description
1 polymer ?
#
loop_
_entity_poly.entity_id
_entity_poly.type
_entity_poly.pdbx_seq_one_letter_code
_entity_poly.pdbx_strand_id
1 'polypeptide(L)'
;ITVLELPDMVNAEPMQYTAPETLRFFEPLGIDIKRLINITGATYRLGTGLHRLRSEREHRILPFGNSGTDIGHVHFHHFITRALLRDEKLSLNDHSPTAMAARAGKFHGRANDPSLPTLSYGLNFNAAKLTKLLRDNATINGVGIVQSRITSARLNADDGHIESLFLEDETSLAADLFIDCSGEAALLIGKALEVKFIDWSQFLPASRSIAVTAKTDHHNIPVHHCTATDDGWFLSTPLQHRTACQFRYSPEHVSDELAAAHIERFVSELGPEALVLSNMPSGHRQYMWHKNCVALGGAAGWIEPLDISNFDFLMSGLSRLTSLMPTLAMQDSLATLFNREM
;
A
#
# COMPACT_ATOMS: atom_id res chain seq x y z
N ILE A 1 -16.22 -1.12 19.52
CA ILE A 1 -14.91 -1.32 18.87
C ILE A 1 -13.86 -0.56 19.67
N THR A 2 -12.73 -1.20 19.95
CA THR A 2 -11.57 -0.59 20.60
C THR A 2 -10.35 -0.75 19.71
N VAL A 3 -9.60 0.33 19.51
CA VAL A 3 -8.30 0.32 18.85
C VAL A 3 -7.22 0.43 19.92
N LEU A 4 -6.32 -0.55 19.94
CA LEU A 4 -5.12 -0.51 20.75
C LEU A 4 -3.97 0.02 19.90
N GLU A 5 -3.47 1.21 20.25
CA GLU A 5 -2.32 1.84 19.61
C GLU A 5 -1.04 1.56 20.39
N LEU A 6 -0.02 1.09 19.69
CA LEU A 6 1.32 0.90 20.29
C LEU A 6 2.04 2.26 20.34
N PRO A 7 2.56 2.70 21.49
CA PRO A 7 3.11 4.04 21.68
C PRO A 7 4.26 4.40 20.72
N ASP A 8 5.05 3.42 20.29
CA ASP A 8 6.28 3.64 19.51
C ASP A 8 6.18 3.14 18.06
N MET A 9 4.96 2.94 17.54
CA MET A 9 4.82 2.60 16.12
C MET A 9 5.21 3.79 15.24
N VAL A 10 6.41 3.70 14.68
CA VAL A 10 6.84 4.58 13.59
C VAL A 10 6.27 4.03 12.29
N ASN A 11 5.58 4.87 11.52
CA ASN A 11 5.22 4.49 10.16
C ASN A 11 6.50 4.23 9.36
N ALA A 12 6.74 2.96 9.04
CA ALA A 12 7.90 2.53 8.24
C ALA A 12 7.92 3.17 6.84
N GLU A 13 6.76 3.63 6.37
CA GLU A 13 6.61 4.31 5.10
C GLU A 13 6.09 5.74 5.32
N PRO A 14 6.88 6.76 4.94
CA PRO A 14 6.48 8.17 5.15
C PRO A 14 5.30 8.59 4.27
N MET A 15 5.02 7.81 3.24
CA MET A 15 3.93 8.02 2.29
C MET A 15 3.25 6.72 1.92
N GLN A 16 2.02 6.82 1.45
CA GLN A 16 1.26 5.75 0.85
C GLN A 16 0.66 6.22 -0.48
N TYR A 17 0.32 5.28 -1.31
CA TYR A 17 -0.36 5.56 -2.58
C TYR A 17 -1.47 4.54 -2.84
N THR A 18 -2.46 4.91 -3.61
CA THR A 18 -3.63 4.08 -3.88
C THR A 18 -3.81 3.78 -5.36
N ALA A 19 -4.44 2.65 -5.63
CA ALA A 19 -5.17 2.42 -6.88
C ALA A 19 -6.51 3.20 -6.87
N PRO A 20 -7.15 3.39 -8.03
CA PRO A 20 -8.43 4.10 -8.12
C PRO A 20 -9.55 3.47 -7.29
N GLU A 21 -9.59 2.15 -7.21
CA GLU A 21 -10.60 1.38 -6.50
C GLU A 21 -10.55 1.64 -4.99
N THR A 22 -9.36 1.82 -4.44
CA THR A 22 -9.12 2.06 -3.03
C THR A 22 -9.73 3.38 -2.54
N LEU A 23 -9.87 4.38 -3.43
CA LEU A 23 -10.47 5.66 -3.06
C LEU A 23 -11.93 5.56 -2.63
N ARG A 24 -12.65 4.53 -3.07
CA ARG A 24 -14.05 4.28 -2.72
C ARG A 24 -14.25 3.99 -1.23
N PHE A 25 -13.19 3.56 -0.51
CA PHE A 25 -13.26 3.29 0.93
C PHE A 25 -13.44 4.54 1.79
N PHE A 26 -13.09 5.71 1.28
CA PHE A 26 -13.21 6.94 2.05
C PHE A 26 -14.63 7.50 2.04
N GLU A 27 -15.44 7.19 1.04
CA GLU A 27 -16.82 7.69 0.91
C GLU A 27 -17.72 7.22 2.05
N PRO A 28 -17.81 5.93 2.42
CA PRO A 28 -18.60 5.47 3.55
C PRO A 28 -18.17 6.06 4.90
N LEU A 29 -16.92 6.52 5.00
CA LEU A 29 -16.39 7.19 6.19
C LEU A 29 -16.75 8.70 6.26
N GLY A 30 -17.49 9.22 5.27
CA GLY A 30 -17.81 10.65 5.17
C GLY A 30 -16.57 11.52 4.83
N ILE A 31 -15.53 10.92 4.24
CA ILE A 31 -14.32 11.61 3.85
C ILE A 31 -14.33 11.78 2.32
N ASP A 32 -14.66 12.98 1.86
CA ASP A 32 -14.58 13.31 0.44
C ASP A 32 -13.13 13.48 -0.04
N ILE A 33 -12.91 13.31 -1.33
CA ILE A 33 -11.58 13.36 -1.95
C ILE A 33 -10.91 14.74 -1.78
N LYS A 34 -11.67 15.84 -1.78
CA LYS A 34 -11.10 17.19 -1.59
C LYS A 34 -10.57 17.36 -0.17
N ARG A 35 -11.36 16.90 0.82
CA ARG A 35 -10.94 16.88 2.22
C ARG A 35 -9.69 16.04 2.43
N LEU A 36 -9.65 14.84 1.82
CA LEU A 36 -8.50 13.94 1.86
C LEU A 36 -7.25 14.63 1.29
N ILE A 37 -7.35 15.21 0.10
CA ILE A 37 -6.23 15.92 -0.56
C ILE A 37 -5.72 17.08 0.30
N ASN A 38 -6.63 17.92 0.80
CA ASN A 38 -6.25 19.10 1.57
C ASN A 38 -5.56 18.76 2.90
N ILE A 39 -6.05 17.74 3.61
CA ILE A 39 -5.50 17.37 4.92
C ILE A 39 -4.17 16.63 4.75
N THR A 40 -4.10 15.69 3.82
CA THR A 40 -2.92 14.83 3.67
C THR A 40 -1.81 15.43 2.80
N GLY A 41 -2.08 16.55 2.10
CA GLY A 41 -1.18 17.09 1.10
C GLY A 41 -1.00 16.17 -0.10
N ALA A 42 -2.06 15.43 -0.43
CA ALA A 42 -2.03 14.43 -1.48
C ALA A 42 -1.89 15.04 -2.88
N THR A 43 -1.34 14.24 -3.79
CA THR A 43 -1.29 14.52 -5.23
C THR A 43 -2.01 13.43 -6.00
N TYR A 44 -2.49 13.78 -7.19
CA TYR A 44 -3.08 12.81 -8.09
C TYR A 44 -2.04 11.85 -8.65
N ARG A 45 -2.42 10.58 -8.77
CA ARG A 45 -1.63 9.51 -9.36
C ARG A 45 -2.38 8.91 -10.53
N LEU A 46 -1.81 9.01 -11.74
CA LEU A 46 -2.39 8.45 -12.97
C LEU A 46 -1.82 7.08 -13.32
N GLY A 47 -0.87 6.60 -12.55
CA GLY A 47 -0.20 5.33 -12.76
C GLY A 47 1.19 5.32 -12.16
N THR A 48 2.03 4.41 -12.62
CA THR A 48 3.44 4.27 -12.23
C THR A 48 4.35 4.53 -13.41
N GLY A 49 5.30 5.44 -13.24
CA GLY A 49 6.39 5.66 -14.19
C GLY A 49 7.53 4.68 -13.90
N LEU A 50 7.84 3.82 -14.85
CA LEU A 50 8.92 2.86 -14.78
C LEU A 50 10.11 3.36 -15.59
N HIS A 51 11.29 3.42 -14.94
CA HIS A 51 12.50 3.95 -15.53
C HIS A 51 13.63 2.91 -15.46
N ARG A 52 14.45 2.84 -16.50
CA ARG A 52 15.69 2.06 -16.55
C ARG A 52 15.55 0.54 -16.35
N LEU A 53 14.38 -0.06 -16.59
CA LEU A 53 14.15 -1.49 -16.39
C LEU A 53 14.98 -2.39 -17.31
N ARG A 54 15.18 -1.98 -18.58
CA ARG A 54 15.92 -2.73 -19.58
C ARG A 54 17.10 -1.97 -20.15
N SER A 55 17.04 -0.64 -20.13
CA SER A 55 18.10 0.24 -20.61
C SER A 55 18.00 1.59 -19.92
N GLU A 56 19.12 2.32 -19.84
CA GLU A 56 19.16 3.64 -19.21
C GLU A 56 18.20 4.68 -19.79
N ARG A 57 17.79 4.50 -21.05
CA ARG A 57 16.86 5.41 -21.75
C ARG A 57 15.41 4.96 -21.67
N GLU A 58 15.14 3.83 -21.03
CA GLU A 58 13.78 3.32 -20.98
C GLU A 58 12.93 4.14 -20.00
N HIS A 59 11.80 4.60 -20.50
CA HIS A 59 10.77 5.28 -19.73
C HIS A 59 9.39 4.78 -20.19
N ARG A 60 8.67 4.16 -19.28
CA ARG A 60 7.31 3.65 -19.51
C ARG A 60 6.38 4.14 -18.44
N ILE A 61 5.13 4.32 -18.79
CA ILE A 61 4.05 4.56 -17.83
C ILE A 61 3.15 3.33 -17.82
N LEU A 62 2.87 2.81 -16.63
CA LEU A 62 1.77 1.88 -16.37
C LEU A 62 0.58 2.73 -15.94
N PRO A 63 -0.33 3.08 -16.86
CA PRO A 63 -1.44 3.97 -16.54
C PRO A 63 -2.56 3.21 -15.85
N PHE A 64 -3.35 3.90 -15.06
CA PHE A 64 -4.64 3.38 -14.63
C PHE A 64 -5.67 3.43 -15.75
N GLY A 65 -6.69 2.57 -15.64
CA GLY A 65 -7.76 2.48 -16.63
C GLY A 65 -7.37 1.71 -17.89
N ASN A 66 -8.20 1.82 -18.90
CA ASN A 66 -8.08 1.02 -20.11
C ASN A 66 -7.26 1.74 -21.19
N SER A 67 -6.63 0.93 -22.04
CA SER A 67 -6.05 1.39 -23.32
C SER A 67 -6.99 1.04 -24.46
N GLY A 68 -7.32 2.03 -25.27
CA GLY A 68 -8.21 1.88 -26.43
C GLY A 68 -9.67 1.61 -26.08
N THR A 69 -10.45 1.37 -27.11
CA THR A 69 -11.88 1.09 -27.02
C THR A 69 -12.23 -0.11 -27.90
N ASP A 70 -13.09 -0.99 -27.39
CA ASP A 70 -13.62 -2.10 -28.16
C ASP A 70 -14.48 -1.60 -29.33
N ILE A 71 -14.41 -2.28 -30.46
CA ILE A 71 -15.21 -1.96 -31.65
C ILE A 71 -16.20 -3.09 -31.90
N GLY A 72 -17.47 -2.85 -31.64
CA GLY A 72 -18.50 -3.89 -31.66
C GLY A 72 -18.21 -5.01 -30.69
N HIS A 73 -18.05 -6.23 -31.16
CA HIS A 73 -17.73 -7.41 -30.36
C HIS A 73 -16.22 -7.74 -30.35
N VAL A 74 -15.40 -6.91 -30.95
CA VAL A 74 -13.94 -7.14 -31.04
C VAL A 74 -13.24 -6.28 -30.00
N HIS A 75 -12.57 -6.94 -29.05
CA HIS A 75 -11.81 -6.25 -28.01
C HIS A 75 -10.57 -5.57 -28.58
N PHE A 76 -10.23 -4.42 -28.01
CA PHE A 76 -9.12 -3.58 -28.46
C PHE A 76 -7.79 -4.33 -28.59
N HIS A 77 -7.49 -5.25 -27.69
CA HIS A 77 -6.23 -6.01 -27.71
C HIS A 77 -6.04 -6.83 -29.02
N HIS A 78 -7.12 -7.24 -29.69
CA HIS A 78 -7.00 -7.94 -30.97
C HIS A 78 -6.45 -7.02 -32.09
N PHE A 79 -6.81 -5.74 -32.06
CA PHE A 79 -6.27 -4.77 -33.02
C PHE A 79 -4.78 -4.54 -32.80
N ILE A 80 -4.37 -4.41 -31.53
CA ILE A 80 -2.94 -4.27 -31.16
C ILE A 80 -2.15 -5.52 -31.56
N THR A 81 -2.65 -6.71 -31.22
CA THR A 81 -2.00 -7.98 -31.59
C THR A 81 -1.82 -8.08 -33.12
N ARG A 82 -2.87 -7.73 -33.88
CA ARG A 82 -2.79 -7.74 -35.36
C ARG A 82 -1.76 -6.77 -35.91
N ALA A 83 -1.66 -5.58 -35.33
CA ALA A 83 -0.68 -4.58 -35.75
C ALA A 83 0.75 -5.02 -35.40
N LEU A 84 0.99 -5.58 -34.22
CA LEU A 84 2.28 -6.14 -33.83
C LEU A 84 2.71 -7.30 -34.75
N LEU A 85 1.78 -8.18 -35.16
CA LEU A 85 2.04 -9.24 -36.12
C LEU A 85 2.38 -8.73 -37.54
N ARG A 86 2.16 -7.46 -37.81
CA ARG A 86 2.52 -6.76 -39.06
C ARG A 86 3.74 -5.88 -38.92
N ASP A 87 4.50 -6.07 -37.80
CA ASP A 87 5.68 -5.25 -37.47
C ASP A 87 5.40 -3.74 -37.35
N GLU A 88 4.12 -3.35 -37.09
CA GLU A 88 3.76 -1.97 -36.83
C GLU A 88 4.26 -1.56 -35.44
N LYS A 89 4.95 -0.42 -35.36
CA LYS A 89 5.43 0.13 -34.08
C LYS A 89 4.30 0.84 -33.37
N LEU A 90 3.60 0.13 -32.47
CA LEU A 90 2.54 0.66 -31.64
C LEU A 90 2.93 0.62 -30.16
N SER A 91 2.47 1.63 -29.43
CA SER A 91 2.54 1.68 -27.98
C SER A 91 1.12 1.69 -27.39
N LEU A 92 0.84 0.81 -26.44
CA LEU A 92 -0.43 0.81 -25.71
C LEU A 92 -0.69 2.17 -25.05
N ASN A 93 0.36 2.85 -24.59
CA ASN A 93 0.26 4.15 -23.94
C ASN A 93 -0.26 5.27 -24.87
N ASP A 94 -0.09 5.13 -26.19
CA ASP A 94 -0.60 6.09 -27.16
C ASP A 94 -2.12 5.96 -27.35
N HIS A 95 -2.69 4.87 -26.85
CA HIS A 95 -4.12 4.59 -26.84
C HIS A 95 -4.75 4.69 -25.45
N SER A 96 -3.99 5.14 -24.44
CA SER A 96 -4.47 5.36 -23.08
C SER A 96 -4.63 6.87 -22.81
N PRO A 97 -5.85 7.36 -22.61
CA PRO A 97 -6.07 8.76 -22.23
C PRO A 97 -5.32 9.15 -20.97
N THR A 98 -5.26 8.22 -20.00
CA THR A 98 -4.54 8.43 -18.72
C THR A 98 -3.03 8.55 -18.94
N ALA A 99 -2.43 7.68 -19.77
CA ALA A 99 -1.00 7.77 -20.10
C ALA A 99 -0.67 9.06 -20.87
N MET A 100 -1.52 9.44 -21.81
CA MET A 100 -1.38 10.68 -22.58
C MET A 100 -1.45 11.92 -21.66
N ALA A 101 -2.43 11.94 -20.75
CA ALA A 101 -2.58 13.01 -19.77
C ALA A 101 -1.36 13.07 -18.83
N ALA A 102 -0.89 11.93 -18.34
CA ALA A 102 0.30 11.84 -17.49
C ALA A 102 1.54 12.40 -18.20
N ARG A 103 1.84 11.96 -19.43
CA ARG A 103 2.98 12.47 -20.23
C ARG A 103 2.93 13.98 -20.46
N ALA A 104 1.71 14.51 -20.61
CA ALA A 104 1.49 15.95 -20.79
C ALA A 104 1.53 16.74 -19.47
N GLY A 105 1.68 16.09 -18.31
CA GLY A 105 1.58 16.74 -17.01
C GLY A 105 0.19 17.31 -16.73
N LYS A 106 -0.86 16.71 -17.31
CA LYS A 106 -2.25 17.19 -17.24
C LYS A 106 -3.11 16.23 -16.45
N PHE A 107 -4.05 16.80 -15.72
CA PHE A 107 -5.08 16.04 -15.00
C PHE A 107 -6.40 16.83 -14.98
N HIS A 108 -7.51 16.11 -15.06
CA HIS A 108 -8.82 16.60 -14.69
C HIS A 108 -9.61 15.50 -13.96
N GLY A 109 -10.20 15.83 -12.82
CA GLY A 109 -11.00 14.87 -12.05
C GLY A 109 -12.33 14.53 -12.72
N ARG A 110 -13.01 15.55 -13.24
CA ARG A 110 -14.24 15.41 -14.05
C ARG A 110 -14.20 16.46 -15.14
N ALA A 111 -14.19 16.03 -16.38
CA ALA A 111 -14.25 16.94 -17.51
C ALA A 111 -15.61 17.64 -17.54
N ASN A 112 -15.61 18.95 -17.75
CA ASN A 112 -16.84 19.69 -18.08
C ASN A 112 -17.32 19.40 -19.49
N ASP A 113 -16.43 18.92 -20.35
CA ASP A 113 -16.70 18.51 -21.72
C ASP A 113 -16.96 16.99 -21.76
N PRO A 114 -18.19 16.55 -22.11
CA PRO A 114 -18.52 15.13 -22.16
C PRO A 114 -17.79 14.35 -23.27
N SER A 115 -17.15 15.04 -24.22
CA SER A 115 -16.31 14.40 -25.24
C SER A 115 -14.95 13.96 -24.71
N LEU A 116 -14.51 14.48 -23.56
CA LEU A 116 -13.26 14.08 -22.95
C LEU A 116 -13.43 12.81 -22.08
N PRO A 117 -12.51 11.87 -22.19
CA PRO A 117 -12.58 10.64 -21.40
C PRO A 117 -12.40 10.93 -19.91
N THR A 118 -13.12 10.22 -19.06
CA THR A 118 -12.85 10.23 -17.62
C THR A 118 -11.53 9.53 -17.35
N LEU A 119 -10.63 10.20 -16.65
CA LEU A 119 -9.34 9.63 -16.24
C LEU A 119 -9.50 8.79 -14.97
N SER A 120 -8.95 7.60 -14.98
CA SER A 120 -8.77 6.81 -13.76
C SER A 120 -7.57 7.33 -12.99
N TYR A 121 -7.72 7.49 -11.67
CA TYR A 121 -6.66 8.02 -10.82
C TYR A 121 -6.71 7.44 -9.42
N GLY A 122 -5.56 7.30 -8.82
CA GLY A 122 -5.34 7.14 -7.39
C GLY A 122 -4.78 8.41 -6.78
N LEU A 123 -4.31 8.33 -5.56
CA LEU A 123 -3.67 9.42 -4.82
C LEU A 123 -2.35 8.94 -4.21
N ASN A 124 -1.40 9.87 -4.14
CA ASN A 124 -0.24 9.76 -3.27
C ASN A 124 -0.51 10.65 -2.05
N PHE A 125 -0.28 10.18 -0.84
CA PHE A 125 -0.54 10.96 0.37
C PHE A 125 0.46 10.68 1.51
N ASN A 126 0.56 11.63 2.42
CA ASN A 126 1.37 11.47 3.62
C ASN A 126 0.70 10.48 4.58
N ALA A 127 1.40 9.39 4.93
CA ALA A 127 0.88 8.32 5.76
C ALA A 127 0.46 8.81 7.16
N ALA A 128 1.32 9.60 7.82
CA ALA A 128 1.03 10.10 9.17
C ALA A 128 -0.20 11.01 9.22
N LYS A 129 -0.36 11.88 8.20
CA LYS A 129 -1.53 12.75 8.11
C LYS A 129 -2.82 11.98 7.83
N LEU A 130 -2.74 10.91 7.00
CA LEU A 130 -3.88 10.03 6.78
C LEU A 130 -4.26 9.29 8.06
N THR A 131 -3.27 8.71 8.77
CA THR A 131 -3.49 8.02 10.04
C THR A 131 -4.20 8.94 11.04
N LYS A 132 -3.73 10.20 11.17
CA LYS A 132 -4.39 11.18 12.02
C LYS A 132 -5.84 11.45 11.61
N LEU A 133 -6.09 11.65 10.31
CA LEU A 133 -7.44 11.88 9.79
C LEU A 133 -8.38 10.71 10.10
N LEU A 134 -7.92 9.47 9.89
CA LEU A 134 -8.70 8.27 10.16
C LEU A 134 -8.94 8.09 11.66
N ARG A 135 -7.93 8.34 12.49
CA ARG A 135 -8.06 8.31 13.95
C ARG A 135 -9.10 9.32 14.47
N ASP A 136 -9.01 10.58 14.02
CA ASP A 136 -9.96 11.62 14.40
C ASP A 136 -11.40 11.22 13.98
N ASN A 137 -11.54 10.66 12.77
CA ASN A 137 -12.84 10.17 12.27
C ASN A 137 -13.36 8.98 13.12
N ALA A 138 -12.52 8.01 13.45
CA ALA A 138 -12.88 6.88 14.29
C ALA A 138 -13.36 7.33 15.68
N THR A 139 -12.63 8.28 16.30
CA THR A 139 -13.01 8.84 17.61
C THR A 139 -14.38 9.53 17.58
N ILE A 140 -14.64 10.33 16.53
CA ILE A 140 -15.95 10.99 16.34
C ILE A 140 -17.08 9.96 16.21
N ASN A 141 -16.79 8.79 15.62
CA ASN A 141 -17.76 7.70 15.47
C ASN A 141 -17.80 6.73 16.67
N GLY A 142 -17.24 7.13 17.82
CA GLY A 142 -17.37 6.39 19.08
C GLY A 142 -16.43 5.18 19.23
N VAL A 143 -15.38 5.08 18.44
CA VAL A 143 -14.35 4.06 18.60
C VAL A 143 -13.48 4.43 19.80
N GLY A 144 -13.35 3.50 20.76
CA GLY A 144 -12.42 3.64 21.90
C GLY A 144 -10.97 3.53 21.45
N ILE A 145 -10.11 4.40 21.96
CA ILE A 145 -8.67 4.35 21.68
C ILE A 145 -7.92 4.15 23.00
N VAL A 146 -7.13 3.09 23.07
CA VAL A 146 -6.25 2.76 24.19
C VAL A 146 -4.81 2.81 23.70
N GLN A 147 -3.95 3.55 24.40
CA GLN A 147 -2.52 3.59 24.10
C GLN A 147 -1.79 2.76 25.15
N SER A 148 -1.31 1.60 24.76
CA SER A 148 -0.52 0.72 25.63
C SER A 148 0.22 -0.34 24.81
N ARG A 149 1.17 -1.04 25.45
CA ARG A 149 1.85 -2.20 24.86
C ARG A 149 1.18 -3.48 25.28
N ILE A 150 1.12 -4.45 24.37
CA ILE A 150 0.70 -5.81 24.68
C ILE A 150 1.89 -6.52 25.31
N THR A 151 1.72 -7.03 26.53
CA THR A 151 2.72 -7.84 27.22
C THR A 151 2.53 -9.33 26.97
N SER A 152 1.27 -9.79 26.92
CA SER A 152 0.93 -11.18 26.60
C SER A 152 -0.51 -11.30 26.13
N ALA A 153 -0.84 -12.46 25.55
CA ALA A 153 -2.20 -12.85 25.21
C ALA A 153 -2.54 -14.15 25.96
N ARG A 154 -3.73 -14.23 26.53
CA ARG A 154 -4.26 -15.46 27.11
C ARG A 154 -5.11 -16.18 26.07
N LEU A 155 -4.78 -17.45 25.85
CA LEU A 155 -5.53 -18.33 24.98
C LEU A 155 -6.46 -19.23 25.80
N ASN A 156 -7.64 -19.49 25.28
CA ASN A 156 -8.57 -20.47 25.78
C ASN A 156 -7.96 -21.87 25.62
N ALA A 157 -8.00 -22.67 26.68
CA ALA A 157 -7.37 -23.99 26.68
C ALA A 157 -8.12 -25.03 25.82
N ASP A 158 -9.41 -24.84 25.59
CA ASP A 158 -10.25 -25.79 24.88
C ASP A 158 -10.19 -25.61 23.36
N ASP A 159 -10.24 -24.34 22.88
CA ASP A 159 -10.37 -24.02 21.45
C ASP A 159 -9.18 -23.21 20.89
N GLY A 160 -8.32 -22.69 21.77
CA GLY A 160 -7.15 -21.91 21.40
C GLY A 160 -7.47 -20.49 20.90
N HIS A 161 -8.69 -19.98 21.11
CA HIS A 161 -9.05 -18.59 20.84
C HIS A 161 -8.31 -17.63 21.79
N ILE A 162 -8.07 -16.42 21.36
CA ILE A 162 -7.60 -15.35 22.24
C ILE A 162 -8.76 -14.93 23.14
N GLU A 163 -8.62 -15.11 24.45
CA GLU A 163 -9.60 -14.64 25.43
C GLU A 163 -9.38 -13.18 25.81
N SER A 164 -8.12 -12.81 26.04
CA SER A 164 -7.76 -11.45 26.46
C SER A 164 -6.31 -11.10 26.14
N LEU A 165 -6.04 -9.81 25.99
CA LEU A 165 -4.72 -9.23 25.89
C LEU A 165 -4.35 -8.57 27.21
N PHE A 166 -3.18 -8.83 27.75
CA PHE A 166 -2.65 -8.12 28.91
C PHE A 166 -1.80 -6.95 28.43
N LEU A 167 -1.97 -5.82 29.10
CA LEU A 167 -1.32 -4.56 28.74
C LEU A 167 -0.23 -4.20 29.76
N GLU A 168 0.65 -3.27 29.37
CA GLU A 168 1.78 -2.82 30.20
C GLU A 168 1.32 -2.14 31.52
N ASP A 169 0.13 -1.54 31.53
CA ASP A 169 -0.51 -0.92 32.68
C ASP A 169 -1.27 -1.91 33.59
N GLU A 170 -1.02 -3.21 33.44
CA GLU A 170 -1.66 -4.31 34.16
C GLU A 170 -3.16 -4.47 33.86
N THR A 171 -3.73 -3.69 32.93
CA THR A 171 -5.10 -3.88 32.47
C THR A 171 -5.21 -5.00 31.45
N SER A 172 -6.43 -5.46 31.17
CA SER A 172 -6.70 -6.45 30.14
C SER A 172 -7.82 -6.03 29.22
N LEU A 173 -7.72 -6.42 27.95
CA LEU A 173 -8.76 -6.23 26.93
C LEU A 173 -9.26 -7.59 26.45
N ALA A 174 -10.56 -7.82 26.53
CA ALA A 174 -11.22 -8.98 25.97
C ALA A 174 -12.07 -8.56 24.76
N ALA A 175 -12.17 -9.43 23.76
CA ALA A 175 -12.99 -9.24 22.58
C ALA A 175 -13.38 -10.58 21.96
N ASP A 176 -14.46 -10.58 21.19
CA ASP A 176 -14.88 -11.77 20.43
C ASP A 176 -14.02 -11.96 19.19
N LEU A 177 -13.60 -10.88 18.53
CA LEU A 177 -12.76 -10.87 17.34
C LEU A 177 -11.59 -9.90 17.53
N PHE A 178 -10.39 -10.34 17.22
CA PHE A 178 -9.18 -9.54 17.20
C PHE A 178 -8.71 -9.28 15.77
N ILE A 179 -8.35 -8.04 15.46
CA ILE A 179 -7.76 -7.67 14.18
C ILE A 179 -6.31 -7.29 14.44
N ASP A 180 -5.38 -8.12 14.00
CA ASP A 180 -3.95 -7.89 14.14
C ASP A 180 -3.44 -6.97 13.03
N CYS A 181 -3.22 -5.70 13.36
CA CYS A 181 -2.59 -4.69 12.53
C CYS A 181 -1.22 -4.27 13.08
N SER A 182 -0.56 -5.13 13.88
CA SER A 182 0.71 -4.82 14.55
C SER A 182 1.95 -4.82 13.63
N GLY A 183 1.72 -4.79 12.31
CA GLY A 183 2.78 -4.76 11.32
C GLY A 183 3.60 -6.06 11.29
N GLU A 184 4.86 -5.98 10.91
CA GLU A 184 5.77 -7.13 10.82
C GLU A 184 5.90 -7.89 12.16
N ALA A 185 5.70 -7.19 13.28
CA ALA A 185 5.75 -7.82 14.61
C ALA A 185 4.71 -8.92 14.79
N ALA A 186 3.55 -8.84 14.10
CA ALA A 186 2.47 -9.81 14.07
C ALA A 186 2.18 -10.38 15.47
N LEU A 187 1.90 -9.48 16.42
CA LEU A 187 1.85 -9.80 17.84
C LEU A 187 0.82 -10.85 18.20
N LEU A 188 -0.30 -10.87 17.49
CA LEU A 188 -1.38 -11.82 17.76
C LEU A 188 -1.29 -13.03 16.84
N ILE A 189 -1.35 -12.82 15.53
CA ILE A 189 -1.38 -13.93 14.57
C ILE A 189 -0.06 -14.71 14.54
N GLY A 190 1.07 -14.01 14.64
CA GLY A 190 2.40 -14.61 14.55
C GLY A 190 2.96 -15.08 15.88
N LYS A 191 2.86 -14.24 16.93
CA LYS A 191 3.46 -14.58 18.23
C LYS A 191 2.52 -15.32 19.16
N ALA A 192 1.27 -14.88 19.32
CA ALA A 192 0.33 -15.52 20.22
C ALA A 192 -0.27 -16.81 19.64
N LEU A 193 -0.67 -16.80 18.36
CA LEU A 193 -1.29 -17.95 17.67
C LEU A 193 -0.29 -18.78 16.87
N GLU A 194 0.99 -18.40 16.83
CA GLU A 194 2.10 -19.13 16.20
C GLU A 194 1.88 -19.48 14.71
N VAL A 195 1.06 -18.69 13.99
CA VAL A 195 0.86 -18.91 12.55
C VAL A 195 2.15 -18.61 11.79
N LYS A 196 2.63 -19.57 11.02
CA LYS A 196 3.89 -19.51 10.28
C LYS A 196 3.84 -18.42 9.21
N PHE A 197 4.98 -17.74 9.03
CA PHE A 197 5.23 -16.87 7.88
C PHE A 197 5.84 -17.70 6.74
N ILE A 198 5.31 -17.54 5.55
CA ILE A 198 5.80 -18.15 4.32
C ILE A 198 6.64 -17.12 3.61
N ASP A 199 7.95 -17.33 3.63
CA ASP A 199 8.94 -16.40 3.09
C ASP A 199 9.07 -16.57 1.57
N TRP A 200 9.05 -15.45 0.85
CA TRP A 200 9.22 -15.34 -0.59
C TRP A 200 10.52 -14.62 -0.98
N SER A 201 11.46 -14.41 -0.06
CA SER A 201 12.70 -13.68 -0.32
C SER A 201 13.52 -14.26 -1.48
N GLN A 202 13.42 -15.58 -1.72
CA GLN A 202 14.04 -16.22 -2.88
C GLN A 202 13.51 -15.72 -4.25
N PHE A 203 12.30 -15.16 -4.29
CA PHE A 203 11.68 -14.62 -5.50
C PHE A 203 11.66 -13.10 -5.51
N LEU A 204 11.55 -12.49 -4.32
CA LEU A 204 11.41 -11.06 -4.08
C LEU A 204 12.44 -10.63 -3.02
N PRO A 205 13.72 -10.46 -3.42
CA PRO A 205 14.83 -10.32 -2.46
C PRO A 205 14.97 -8.94 -1.84
N ALA A 206 14.29 -7.90 -2.35
CA ALA A 206 14.40 -6.54 -1.83
C ALA A 206 13.64 -6.35 -0.51
N SER A 207 14.15 -7.00 0.54
CA SER A 207 13.54 -7.03 1.88
C SER A 207 13.91 -5.86 2.78
N ARG A 208 14.80 -4.97 2.34
CA ARG A 208 15.23 -3.76 3.07
C ARG A 208 14.80 -2.49 2.35
N SER A 209 14.59 -1.46 3.15
CA SER A 209 14.18 -0.16 2.63
C SER A 209 14.78 0.97 3.47
N ILE A 210 15.31 1.98 2.80
CA ILE A 210 15.61 3.28 3.42
C ILE A 210 14.67 4.31 2.81
N ALA A 211 13.99 5.07 3.67
CA ALA A 211 13.07 6.12 3.26
C ALA A 211 13.51 7.48 3.81
N VAL A 212 13.23 8.52 3.02
CA VAL A 212 13.53 9.92 3.38
C VAL A 212 12.54 10.84 2.65
N THR A 213 12.36 12.04 3.16
CA THR A 213 11.71 13.10 2.40
C THR A 213 12.75 14.05 1.80
N ALA A 214 12.41 14.55 0.63
CA ALA A 214 13.21 15.53 -0.10
C ALA A 214 12.40 16.79 -0.39
N LYS A 215 13.06 17.89 -0.71
CA LYS A 215 12.38 19.02 -1.35
C LYS A 215 11.70 18.56 -2.63
N THR A 216 10.56 19.16 -2.92
CA THR A 216 9.82 18.88 -4.14
C THR A 216 10.70 19.17 -5.34
N ASP A 217 11.10 18.13 -6.05
CA ASP A 217 11.54 18.25 -7.42
C ASP A 217 10.27 18.37 -8.26
N HIS A 218 10.13 19.48 -9.00
CA HIS A 218 8.91 19.80 -9.75
C HIS A 218 8.77 18.88 -10.97
N HIS A 219 8.70 17.57 -10.75
CA HIS A 219 8.28 16.63 -11.78
C HIS A 219 6.79 16.83 -12.02
N ASN A 220 6.48 17.50 -13.14
CA ASN A 220 5.10 17.80 -13.55
C ASN A 220 4.29 16.57 -13.96
N ILE A 221 4.83 15.37 -13.80
CA ILE A 221 4.18 14.12 -14.23
C ILE A 221 3.44 13.52 -13.03
N PRO A 222 2.09 13.41 -13.09
CA PRO A 222 1.27 12.91 -11.97
C PRO A 222 1.32 11.39 -11.86
N VAL A 223 2.47 10.83 -11.56
CA VAL A 223 2.72 9.41 -11.36
C VAL A 223 3.63 9.18 -10.16
N HIS A 224 3.59 7.99 -9.62
CA HIS A 224 4.64 7.46 -8.76
C HIS A 224 5.79 6.97 -9.63
N HIS A 225 7.02 7.34 -9.33
CA HIS A 225 8.18 6.96 -10.13
C HIS A 225 8.93 5.79 -9.48
N CYS A 226 9.23 4.77 -10.28
CA CYS A 226 10.05 3.63 -9.91
C CYS A 226 11.23 3.53 -10.88
N THR A 227 12.44 3.71 -10.38
CA THR A 227 13.67 3.65 -11.17
C THR A 227 14.49 2.44 -10.77
N ALA A 228 14.77 1.54 -11.73
CA ALA A 228 15.67 0.44 -11.49
C ALA A 228 17.10 0.96 -11.34
N THR A 229 17.82 0.37 -10.39
CA THR A 229 19.26 0.56 -10.19
C THR A 229 19.94 -0.79 -10.26
N ASP A 230 21.27 -0.81 -10.24
CA ASP A 230 22.02 -2.08 -10.23
C ASP A 230 21.77 -2.89 -8.94
N ASP A 231 21.36 -2.20 -7.85
CA ASP A 231 21.29 -2.76 -6.51
C ASP A 231 19.85 -2.83 -5.95
N GLY A 232 18.85 -2.40 -6.72
CA GLY A 232 17.46 -2.38 -6.25
C GLY A 232 16.56 -1.39 -6.98
N TRP A 233 15.65 -0.76 -6.23
CA TRP A 233 14.62 0.13 -6.75
C TRP A 233 14.63 1.46 -6.01
N PHE A 234 14.76 2.55 -6.75
CA PHE A 234 14.52 3.89 -6.21
C PHE A 234 13.10 4.34 -6.51
N LEU A 235 12.33 4.59 -5.46
CA LEU A 235 10.95 5.06 -5.53
C LEU A 235 10.91 6.55 -5.19
N SER A 236 10.22 7.33 -6.02
CA SER A 236 10.03 8.78 -5.82
C SER A 236 8.56 9.12 -6.01
N THR A 237 7.96 9.68 -4.97
CA THR A 237 6.54 9.98 -4.92
C THR A 237 6.31 11.44 -4.61
N PRO A 238 5.84 12.23 -5.58
CA PRO A 238 5.58 13.64 -5.37
C PRO A 238 4.37 13.84 -4.47
N LEU A 239 4.53 14.69 -3.46
CA LEU A 239 3.46 15.28 -2.65
C LEU A 239 3.41 16.79 -2.89
N GLN A 240 2.40 17.50 -2.35
CA GLN A 240 2.24 18.94 -2.63
C GLN A 240 3.45 19.80 -2.23
N HIS A 241 4.16 19.46 -1.16
CA HIS A 241 5.21 20.28 -0.58
C HIS A 241 6.55 19.58 -0.43
N ARG A 242 6.62 18.30 -0.75
CA ARG A 242 7.80 17.45 -0.64
C ARG A 242 7.70 16.24 -1.55
N THR A 243 8.81 15.59 -1.77
CA THR A 243 8.87 14.31 -2.45
C THR A 243 9.26 13.24 -1.43
N ALA A 244 8.49 12.18 -1.30
CA ALA A 244 8.89 11.02 -0.53
C ALA A 244 9.74 10.10 -1.40
N CYS A 245 10.92 9.78 -0.93
CA CYS A 245 11.91 8.95 -1.60
C CYS A 245 12.16 7.68 -0.79
N GLN A 246 12.30 6.56 -1.49
CA GLN A 246 12.57 5.29 -0.87
C GLN A 246 13.50 4.47 -1.75
N PHE A 247 14.54 3.90 -1.17
CA PHE A 247 15.39 2.92 -1.85
C PHE A 247 15.13 1.55 -1.26
N ARG A 248 14.81 0.58 -2.12
CA ARG A 248 14.58 -0.83 -1.76
C ARG A 248 15.69 -1.68 -2.31
N TYR A 249 16.22 -2.57 -1.49
CA TYR A 249 17.38 -3.37 -1.83
C TYR A 249 17.40 -4.72 -1.11
N SER A 250 18.21 -5.62 -1.64
CA SER A 250 18.51 -6.89 -0.99
C SER A 250 19.68 -6.73 -0.04
N PRO A 251 19.52 -7.07 1.25
CA PRO A 251 20.62 -7.00 2.22
C PRO A 251 21.74 -8.02 1.95
N GLU A 252 21.50 -9.00 1.08
CA GLU A 252 22.52 -9.95 0.66
C GLU A 252 23.55 -9.31 -0.32
N HIS A 253 23.16 -8.22 -0.98
CA HIS A 253 23.97 -7.57 -2.01
C HIS A 253 24.41 -6.16 -1.64
N VAL A 254 23.66 -5.47 -0.81
CA VAL A 254 23.89 -4.06 -0.45
C VAL A 254 23.80 -3.88 1.05
N SER A 255 24.83 -3.28 1.66
CA SER A 255 24.77 -2.90 3.09
C SER A 255 23.88 -1.67 3.31
N ASP A 256 23.40 -1.48 4.55
CA ASP A 256 22.57 -0.35 4.92
C ASP A 256 23.30 1.00 4.71
N GLU A 257 24.62 1.05 4.93
CA GLU A 257 25.46 2.24 4.71
C GLU A 257 25.58 2.58 3.22
N LEU A 258 25.75 1.56 2.37
CA LEU A 258 25.83 1.75 0.94
C LEU A 258 24.48 2.19 0.38
N ALA A 259 23.39 1.61 0.88
CA ALA A 259 22.05 2.00 0.50
C ALA A 259 21.72 3.45 0.91
N ALA A 260 22.18 3.89 2.09
CA ALA A 260 22.07 5.30 2.52
C ALA A 260 22.85 6.23 1.57
N ALA A 261 24.06 5.88 1.19
CA ALA A 261 24.84 6.65 0.23
C ALA A 261 24.22 6.67 -1.18
N HIS A 262 23.49 5.61 -1.56
CA HIS A 262 22.76 5.58 -2.82
C HIS A 262 21.58 6.55 -2.81
N ILE A 263 20.79 6.60 -1.74
CA ILE A 263 19.65 7.51 -1.69
C ILE A 263 20.09 8.98 -1.74
N GLU A 264 21.23 9.33 -1.12
CA GLU A 264 21.81 10.66 -1.18
C GLU A 264 22.20 11.10 -2.59
N ARG A 265 22.54 10.16 -3.49
CA ARG A 265 22.84 10.48 -4.90
C ARG A 265 21.60 10.77 -5.74
N PHE A 266 20.47 10.16 -5.38
CA PHE A 266 19.20 10.37 -6.09
C PHE A 266 18.43 11.59 -5.59
N VAL A 267 18.77 12.10 -4.40
CA VAL A 267 18.06 13.18 -3.74
C VAL A 267 18.98 14.40 -3.66
N SER A 268 18.66 15.44 -4.41
CA SER A 268 19.47 16.66 -4.48
C SER A 268 19.51 17.47 -3.18
N GLU A 269 18.41 17.46 -2.41
CA GLU A 269 18.29 18.11 -1.12
C GLU A 269 17.44 17.25 -0.19
N LEU A 270 18.07 16.69 0.83
CA LEU A 270 17.38 15.95 1.88
C LEU A 270 16.49 16.88 2.71
N GLY A 271 15.31 16.40 3.05
CA GLY A 271 14.46 17.05 4.04
C GLY A 271 15.05 16.97 5.45
N PRO A 272 14.47 17.67 6.41
CA PRO A 272 14.95 17.68 7.80
C PRO A 272 14.71 16.36 8.55
N GLU A 273 14.01 15.44 7.95
CA GLU A 273 13.66 14.16 8.56
C GLU A 273 14.83 13.17 8.43
N ALA A 274 15.09 12.41 9.48
CA ALA A 274 16.13 11.39 9.46
C ALA A 274 15.79 10.25 8.46
N LEU A 275 16.81 9.57 7.97
CA LEU A 275 16.65 8.34 7.20
C LEU A 275 15.94 7.28 8.05
N VAL A 276 14.89 6.68 7.52
CA VAL A 276 14.14 5.61 8.17
C VAL A 276 14.49 4.29 7.52
N LEU A 277 15.20 3.44 8.27
CA LEU A 277 15.51 2.08 7.85
C LEU A 277 14.36 1.15 8.28
N SER A 278 13.93 0.30 7.37
CA SER A 278 12.87 -0.68 7.62
C SER A 278 13.22 -2.03 7.05
N ASN A 279 12.85 -3.08 7.78
CA ASN A 279 12.91 -4.46 7.31
C ASN A 279 11.50 -4.85 6.82
N MET A 280 11.42 -5.40 5.64
CA MET A 280 10.14 -5.66 4.96
C MET A 280 10.23 -6.96 4.16
N PRO A 281 10.31 -8.12 4.83
CA PRO A 281 10.45 -9.40 4.15
C PRO A 281 9.20 -9.70 3.32
N SER A 282 9.39 -10.02 2.05
CA SER A 282 8.29 -10.43 1.17
C SER A 282 7.79 -11.82 1.56
N GLY A 283 6.48 -11.97 1.68
CA GLY A 283 5.83 -13.20 2.09
C GLY A 283 4.49 -12.97 2.75
N HIS A 284 3.90 -14.01 3.26
CA HIS A 284 2.60 -13.92 3.91
C HIS A 284 2.45 -14.93 5.05
N ARG A 285 1.48 -14.72 5.94
CA ARG A 285 1.10 -15.74 6.93
C ARG A 285 0.40 -16.90 6.23
N GLN A 286 0.69 -18.12 6.67
CA GLN A 286 0.03 -19.34 6.16
C GLN A 286 -1.50 -19.24 6.24
N TYR A 287 -2.00 -18.62 7.30
CA TYR A 287 -3.40 -18.25 7.49
C TYR A 287 -3.44 -16.80 7.94
N MET A 288 -4.15 -15.95 7.21
CA MET A 288 -4.36 -14.55 7.58
C MET A 288 -5.56 -14.39 8.52
N TRP A 289 -6.46 -15.39 8.53
CA TRP A 289 -7.50 -15.55 9.54
C TRP A 289 -7.32 -16.91 10.22
N HIS A 290 -7.02 -16.90 11.50
CA HIS A 290 -6.88 -18.09 12.32
C HIS A 290 -7.58 -17.92 13.66
N LYS A 291 -8.45 -18.86 14.04
CA LYS A 291 -9.27 -18.76 15.25
C LYS A 291 -10.13 -17.48 15.21
N ASN A 292 -10.12 -16.70 16.29
CA ASN A 292 -10.77 -15.40 16.39
C ASN A 292 -9.81 -14.22 16.10
N CYS A 293 -8.79 -14.43 15.30
CA CYS A 293 -7.84 -13.38 14.93
C CYS A 293 -7.69 -13.28 13.41
N VAL A 294 -7.84 -12.06 12.89
CA VAL A 294 -7.60 -11.71 11.48
C VAL A 294 -6.42 -10.79 11.39
N ALA A 295 -5.38 -11.18 10.67
CA ALA A 295 -4.24 -10.32 10.37
C ALA A 295 -4.51 -9.47 9.13
N LEU A 296 -4.17 -8.19 9.20
CA LEU A 296 -4.25 -7.24 8.08
C LEU A 296 -2.93 -6.45 7.95
N GLY A 297 -2.68 -5.96 6.74
CA GLY A 297 -1.46 -5.23 6.44
C GLY A 297 -0.21 -6.05 6.71
N GLY A 298 0.84 -5.44 7.30
CA GLY A 298 2.12 -6.10 7.57
C GLY A 298 2.04 -7.33 8.48
N ALA A 299 1.02 -7.46 9.34
CA ALA A 299 0.80 -8.65 10.14
C ALA A 299 0.35 -9.85 9.30
N ALA A 300 -0.41 -9.61 8.22
CA ALA A 300 -0.83 -10.62 7.26
C ALA A 300 0.29 -11.02 6.31
N GLY A 301 1.07 -10.05 5.87
CA GLY A 301 2.15 -10.24 4.93
C GLY A 301 2.62 -8.94 4.29
N TRP A 302 3.62 -9.09 3.46
CA TRP A 302 4.22 -8.00 2.72
C TRP A 302 4.61 -8.49 1.33
N ILE A 303 4.32 -7.68 0.31
CA ILE A 303 4.75 -7.95 -1.06
C ILE A 303 5.64 -6.80 -1.48
N GLU A 304 6.79 -7.11 -2.08
CA GLU A 304 7.69 -6.11 -2.65
C GLU A 304 6.92 -5.22 -3.65
N PRO A 305 6.68 -3.92 -3.33
CA PRO A 305 5.81 -3.09 -4.14
C PRO A 305 6.57 -2.48 -5.31
N LEU A 306 6.27 -2.94 -6.51
CA LEU A 306 6.70 -2.29 -7.75
C LEU A 306 5.62 -1.33 -8.27
N ASP A 307 4.35 -1.73 -8.19
CA ASP A 307 3.19 -0.96 -8.67
C ASP A 307 2.02 -1.00 -7.69
N ILE A 308 1.77 -2.12 -7.04
CA ILE A 308 0.70 -2.29 -6.04
C ILE A 308 1.25 -1.87 -4.66
N SER A 309 0.52 -1.02 -3.95
CA SER A 309 0.91 -0.62 -2.60
C SER A 309 0.49 -1.65 -1.56
N ASN A 310 1.27 -1.73 -0.47
CA ASN A 310 0.83 -2.52 0.69
C ASN A 310 -0.43 -1.93 1.34
N PHE A 311 -0.72 -0.66 1.09
CA PHE A 311 -2.00 -0.05 1.46
C PHE A 311 -3.17 -0.64 0.66
N ASP A 312 -3.01 -0.89 -0.65
CA ASP A 312 -4.04 -1.56 -1.46
C ASP A 312 -4.26 -3.01 -0.99
N PHE A 313 -3.18 -3.70 -0.59
CA PHE A 313 -3.28 -5.04 0.01
C PHE A 313 -4.05 -5.01 1.34
N LEU A 314 -3.73 -4.07 2.24
CA LEU A 314 -4.48 -3.84 3.48
C LEU A 314 -5.97 -3.59 3.20
N MET A 315 -6.28 -2.70 2.24
CA MET A 315 -7.66 -2.34 1.91
C MET A 315 -8.42 -3.50 1.25
N SER A 316 -7.74 -4.36 0.50
CA SER A 316 -8.32 -5.61 -0.03
C SER A 316 -8.73 -6.54 1.11
N GLY A 317 -7.82 -6.77 2.07
CA GLY A 317 -8.11 -7.58 3.26
C GLY A 317 -9.27 -7.00 4.10
N LEU A 318 -9.29 -5.68 4.30
CA LEU A 318 -10.38 -5.01 5.02
C LEU A 318 -11.72 -5.16 4.31
N SER A 319 -11.75 -4.99 2.98
CA SER A 319 -12.96 -5.20 2.18
C SER A 319 -13.48 -6.61 2.30
N ARG A 320 -12.57 -7.58 2.23
CA ARG A 320 -12.92 -8.99 2.36
C ARG A 320 -13.43 -9.32 3.75
N LEU A 321 -12.76 -8.85 4.80
CA LEU A 321 -13.22 -9.02 6.18
C LEU A 321 -14.62 -8.41 6.39
N THR A 322 -14.86 -7.21 5.87
CA THR A 322 -16.17 -6.55 5.99
C THR A 322 -17.29 -7.38 5.32
N SER A 323 -16.99 -7.99 4.16
CA SER A 323 -17.95 -8.84 3.44
C SER A 323 -18.19 -10.19 4.12
N LEU A 324 -17.21 -10.69 4.87
CA LEU A 324 -17.24 -11.97 5.58
C LEU A 324 -17.33 -11.80 7.11
N MET A 325 -17.80 -10.63 7.58
CA MET A 325 -17.88 -10.36 9.03
C MET A 325 -18.60 -11.50 9.75
N PRO A 326 -17.96 -12.15 10.74
CA PRO A 326 -18.55 -13.29 11.40
C PRO A 326 -19.67 -12.88 12.36
N THR A 327 -20.53 -13.83 12.65
CA THR A 327 -21.39 -13.78 13.84
C THR A 327 -20.63 -14.24 15.07
N LEU A 328 -21.23 -14.17 16.25
CA LEU A 328 -20.60 -14.70 17.47
C LEU A 328 -20.22 -16.19 17.41
N ALA A 329 -20.82 -16.93 16.48
CA ALA A 329 -20.52 -18.37 16.29
C ALA A 329 -19.18 -18.65 15.60
N MET A 330 -18.47 -17.62 15.09
CA MET A 330 -17.14 -17.75 14.46
C MET A 330 -17.02 -18.94 13.51
N GLN A 331 -17.77 -18.93 12.40
CA GLN A 331 -17.83 -20.05 11.46
C GLN A 331 -16.49 -20.27 10.75
N ASP A 332 -15.90 -21.46 10.87
CA ASP A 332 -14.63 -21.83 10.22
C ASP A 332 -14.68 -21.69 8.69
N SER A 333 -15.85 -21.83 8.08
CA SER A 333 -16.05 -21.63 6.65
C SER A 333 -15.73 -20.22 6.18
N LEU A 334 -15.97 -19.20 7.01
CA LEU A 334 -15.64 -17.82 6.69
C LEU A 334 -14.12 -17.60 6.70
N ALA A 335 -13.42 -18.13 7.70
CA ALA A 335 -11.96 -18.11 7.77
C ALA A 335 -11.33 -18.85 6.59
N THR A 336 -11.87 -20.02 6.23
CA THR A 336 -11.42 -20.77 5.06
C THR A 336 -11.59 -20.00 3.77
N LEU A 337 -12.75 -19.35 3.58
CA LEU A 337 -13.02 -18.52 2.40
C LEU A 337 -12.10 -17.30 2.35
N PHE A 338 -11.94 -16.58 3.47
CA PHE A 338 -11.04 -15.44 3.58
C PHE A 338 -9.60 -15.83 3.20
N ASN A 339 -9.06 -16.89 3.80
CA ASN A 339 -7.70 -17.36 3.54
C ASN A 339 -7.46 -17.83 2.11
N ARG A 340 -8.50 -18.29 1.41
CA ARG A 340 -8.41 -18.67 0.00
C ARG A 340 -8.40 -17.48 -0.94
N GLU A 341 -9.04 -16.38 -0.57
CA GLU A 341 -9.23 -15.21 -1.43
C GLU A 341 -8.18 -14.12 -1.21
N MET A 342 -7.44 -14.20 -0.10
CA MET A 342 -6.31 -13.34 0.22
C MET A 342 -4.99 -13.97 -0.19
#